data_bd5ccddffb4efd4fbca3095386e46956
#
_entry.id   bd5ccddffb4efd4fbca3095386e46956
#
_cell.length_a   1.000
_cell.length_b   1.000
_cell.length_c   1.000
_cell.angle_alpha   90.00
_cell.angle_beta   90.00
_cell.angle_gamma   90.00
#
_symmetry.space_group_name_H-M   'P 1'
#
loop_
_entity.id
_entity.type
_entity.pdbx_description
1 polymer ?
#
loop_
_entity_poly.entity_id
_entity_poly.type
_entity_poly.pdbx_seq_one_letter_code
_entity_poly.pdbx_strand_id
1 'polypeptide(L)'
;MTVSPASTSMPSPMSSTTASNTVSTTVPFASFNNNTEQFHSAVRAQLAQDIEMLFAYAELPSPLLDACRYVMTGTGKLVRPLLVASAFDSVNQSNANDDVNRADEYVDKSTDKEAKQIQQNSDLESLLENDSDYDMARRAALAVELLHTYSLVHDDLPCMDDDELRRGQPTAHIVFAESTALLAGDVLQTLAFEVLTAELPTFAPYDSAIASQLIAIFAPRARRMVSGQMLDLNAEASANISQDDLEAIHRDKTGALIEAAMLMGGICAGATAPQRIALQDCAQHIGLAFQVQDDILDVTTSTDTLGKPAGSDEKLDKSTYVKLMGVEQATRYAQSLFNDGRAAIIRELSSPELSGKKDSADTNALLALINWLWSRKK
;
A
#
# COMPACT_ATOMS: atom_id res chain seq x y z
N MET A 1 -0.62 -9.69 -74.39
CA MET A 1 -1.20 -10.72 -73.50
C MET A 1 -1.70 -10.02 -72.26
N THR A 2 -2.99 -9.77 -72.23
CA THR A 2 -3.72 -9.07 -71.17
C THR A 2 -4.16 -10.11 -70.14
N VAL A 3 -3.73 -9.97 -68.91
CA VAL A 3 -4.18 -10.79 -67.76
C VAL A 3 -5.26 -9.98 -67.01
N SER A 4 -6.45 -10.56 -66.92
CA SER A 4 -7.62 -10.05 -66.19
C SER A 4 -7.42 -10.24 -64.70
N PRO A 5 -7.88 -9.32 -63.81
CA PRO A 5 -7.82 -9.50 -62.37
C PRO A 5 -9.01 -10.35 -61.85
N ALA A 6 -8.68 -11.32 -60.99
CA ALA A 6 -9.66 -12.14 -60.29
C ALA A 6 -10.38 -11.35 -59.21
N SER A 7 -11.69 -11.51 -59.20
CA SER A 7 -12.59 -10.95 -58.17
C SER A 7 -12.51 -11.75 -56.88
N THR A 8 -12.06 -11.14 -55.81
CA THR A 8 -12.15 -11.68 -54.45
C THR A 8 -13.41 -11.15 -53.77
N SER A 9 -14.34 -12.04 -53.48
CA SER A 9 -15.56 -11.81 -52.71
C SER A 9 -15.22 -11.54 -51.23
N MET A 10 -15.75 -10.41 -50.70
CA MET A 10 -15.71 -10.12 -49.26
C MET A 10 -16.65 -11.07 -48.48
N PRO A 11 -16.26 -11.56 -47.33
CA PRO A 11 -17.20 -12.24 -46.43
C PRO A 11 -18.09 -11.21 -45.70
N SER A 12 -19.36 -11.57 -45.53
CA SER A 12 -20.39 -10.83 -44.80
C SER A 12 -20.06 -10.60 -43.33
N PRO A 13 -20.53 -9.52 -42.69
CA PRO A 13 -20.24 -9.25 -41.29
C PRO A 13 -20.94 -10.28 -40.39
N MET A 14 -20.16 -10.90 -39.54
CA MET A 14 -20.64 -11.77 -38.46
C MET A 14 -21.45 -10.97 -37.44
N SER A 15 -22.55 -11.57 -37.02
CA SER A 15 -23.50 -11.11 -36.03
C SER A 15 -22.81 -10.70 -34.71
N SER A 16 -23.19 -9.52 -34.23
CA SER A 16 -22.90 -9.01 -32.92
C SER A 16 -23.40 -9.99 -31.82
N THR A 17 -22.48 -10.69 -31.22
CA THR A 17 -22.73 -11.36 -29.94
C THR A 17 -22.77 -10.29 -28.86
N THR A 18 -23.95 -10.06 -28.32
CA THR A 18 -24.15 -9.28 -27.09
C THR A 18 -23.28 -9.85 -25.98
N ALA A 19 -22.19 -9.16 -25.64
CA ALA A 19 -21.47 -9.42 -24.41
C ALA A 19 -22.44 -9.17 -23.24
N SER A 20 -22.79 -10.24 -22.54
CA SER A 20 -23.46 -10.14 -21.25
C SER A 20 -22.55 -9.38 -20.31
N ASN A 21 -22.91 -8.15 -19.96
CA ASN A 21 -22.36 -7.41 -18.85
C ASN A 21 -22.66 -8.22 -17.58
N THR A 22 -21.77 -9.14 -17.22
CA THR A 22 -21.65 -9.59 -15.85
C THR A 22 -21.01 -8.41 -15.10
N VAL A 23 -21.85 -7.60 -14.45
CA VAL A 23 -21.42 -6.69 -13.39
C VAL A 23 -20.73 -7.59 -12.38
N SER A 24 -19.41 -7.60 -12.37
CA SER A 24 -18.63 -8.15 -11.29
C SER A 24 -19.03 -7.33 -10.07
N THR A 25 -19.78 -7.91 -9.16
CA THR A 25 -19.96 -7.37 -7.81
C THR A 25 -18.60 -7.42 -7.17
N THR A 26 -17.83 -6.33 -7.30
CA THR A 26 -16.63 -6.09 -6.49
C THR A 26 -17.10 -6.18 -5.05
N VAL A 27 -16.65 -7.21 -4.34
CA VAL A 27 -16.82 -7.27 -2.88
C VAL A 27 -15.97 -6.11 -2.37
N PRO A 28 -16.55 -5.08 -1.73
CA PRO A 28 -15.76 -4.00 -1.12
C PRO A 28 -14.66 -4.64 -0.28
N PHE A 29 -13.49 -3.98 -0.08
CA PHE A 29 -12.51 -4.47 0.90
C PHE A 29 -13.33 -4.92 2.08
N ALA A 30 -13.52 -6.24 2.22
CA ALA A 30 -14.54 -6.76 3.10
C ALA A 30 -14.34 -6.07 4.43
N SER A 31 -15.33 -5.34 4.91
CA SER A 31 -15.25 -4.64 6.18
C SER A 31 -14.58 -5.60 7.15
N PHE A 32 -13.51 -5.14 7.80
CA PHE A 32 -12.71 -6.01 8.66
C PHE A 32 -13.62 -6.60 9.74
N ASN A 33 -13.94 -7.87 9.63
CA ASN A 33 -14.81 -8.61 10.54
C ASN A 33 -14.01 -9.51 11.49
N ASN A 34 -12.91 -8.98 12.03
CA ASN A 34 -11.98 -9.64 12.96
C ASN A 34 -11.22 -10.84 12.38
N ASN A 35 -11.18 -10.98 11.05
CA ASN A 35 -10.40 -12.02 10.37
C ASN A 35 -9.29 -11.37 9.51
N THR A 36 -8.14 -11.17 10.12
CA THR A 36 -6.96 -10.53 9.50
C THR A 36 -6.52 -11.24 8.24
N GLU A 37 -6.50 -12.58 8.24
CA GLU A 37 -6.01 -13.35 7.09
C GLU A 37 -6.97 -13.24 5.89
N GLN A 38 -8.27 -13.31 6.15
CA GLN A 38 -9.29 -13.12 5.12
C GLN A 38 -9.24 -11.72 4.52
N PHE A 39 -9.12 -10.69 5.37
CA PHE A 39 -8.98 -9.30 4.94
C PHE A 39 -7.73 -9.10 4.08
N HIS A 40 -6.57 -9.57 4.54
CA HIS A 40 -5.32 -9.48 3.78
C HIS A 40 -5.40 -10.22 2.45
N SER A 41 -6.07 -11.37 2.40
CA SER A 41 -6.27 -12.14 1.17
C SER A 41 -7.15 -11.40 0.17
N ALA A 42 -8.23 -10.77 0.64
CA ALA A 42 -9.13 -9.97 -0.20
C ALA A 42 -8.41 -8.76 -0.81
N VAL A 43 -7.65 -8.01 0.00
CA VAL A 43 -6.85 -6.86 -0.47
C VAL A 43 -5.84 -7.28 -1.55
N ARG A 44 -5.14 -8.39 -1.33
CA ARG A 44 -4.15 -8.90 -2.30
C ARG A 44 -4.81 -9.34 -3.61
N ALA A 45 -5.95 -10.01 -3.53
CA ALA A 45 -6.69 -10.46 -4.71
C ALA A 45 -7.20 -9.28 -5.53
N GLN A 46 -7.72 -8.24 -4.87
CA GLN A 46 -8.16 -7.01 -5.54
C GLN A 46 -6.99 -6.27 -6.20
N LEU A 47 -5.89 -6.09 -5.49
CA LEU A 47 -4.69 -5.43 -6.02
C LEU A 47 -4.15 -6.14 -7.27
N ALA A 48 -4.14 -7.47 -7.28
CA ALA A 48 -3.70 -8.23 -8.46
C ALA A 48 -4.58 -7.97 -9.69
N GLN A 49 -5.89 -7.83 -9.51
CA GLN A 49 -6.81 -7.45 -10.60
C GLN A 49 -6.58 -6.01 -11.06
N ASP A 50 -6.36 -5.09 -10.12
CA ASP A 50 -6.11 -3.68 -10.41
C ASP A 50 -4.81 -3.46 -11.18
N ILE A 51 -3.76 -4.23 -10.88
CA ILE A 51 -2.48 -4.23 -11.60
C ILE A 51 -2.68 -4.64 -13.07
N GLU A 52 -3.38 -5.75 -13.32
CA GLU A 52 -3.62 -6.23 -14.69
C GLU A 52 -4.47 -5.23 -15.50
N MET A 53 -5.42 -4.60 -14.85
CA MET A 53 -6.23 -3.58 -15.48
C MET A 53 -5.43 -2.31 -15.82
N LEU A 54 -4.58 -1.84 -14.91
CA LEU A 54 -3.71 -0.71 -15.16
C LEU A 54 -2.77 -0.99 -16.34
N PHE A 55 -2.19 -2.18 -16.42
CA PHE A 55 -1.32 -2.55 -17.53
C PHE A 55 -2.06 -2.72 -18.85
N ALA A 56 -3.32 -3.13 -18.83
CA ALA A 56 -4.18 -3.12 -20.03
C ALA A 56 -4.50 -1.68 -20.48
N TYR A 57 -4.71 -0.77 -19.53
CA TYR A 57 -4.93 0.65 -19.81
C TYR A 57 -3.67 1.35 -20.36
N ALA A 58 -2.50 1.05 -19.81
CA ALA A 58 -1.25 1.73 -20.13
C ALA A 58 -0.66 1.36 -21.52
N GLU A 59 -1.11 0.27 -22.14
CA GLU A 59 -0.71 -0.18 -23.48
C GLU A 59 0.83 -0.18 -23.70
N LEU A 60 1.60 -0.65 -22.71
CA LEU A 60 3.05 -0.65 -22.76
C LEU A 60 3.57 -1.63 -23.81
N PRO A 61 4.64 -1.29 -24.57
CA PRO A 61 5.24 -2.20 -25.54
C PRO A 61 6.03 -3.33 -24.85
N SER A 62 6.11 -4.51 -25.48
CA SER A 62 7.06 -5.55 -25.08
C SER A 62 8.51 -5.13 -25.45
N PRO A 63 9.56 -5.44 -24.62
CA PRO A 63 9.52 -6.25 -23.38
C PRO A 63 9.20 -5.43 -22.12
N LEU A 64 8.86 -4.14 -22.23
CA LEU A 64 8.61 -3.26 -21.07
C LEU A 64 7.41 -3.75 -20.25
N LEU A 65 6.30 -4.08 -20.91
CA LEU A 65 5.11 -4.65 -20.25
C LEU A 65 5.45 -5.95 -19.51
N ASP A 66 6.23 -6.83 -20.16
CA ASP A 66 6.59 -8.12 -19.57
C ASP A 66 7.44 -7.94 -18.31
N ALA A 67 8.39 -6.99 -18.33
CA ALA A 67 9.21 -6.65 -17.19
C ALA A 67 8.36 -6.05 -16.03
N CYS A 68 7.45 -5.11 -16.33
CA CYS A 68 6.56 -4.53 -15.32
C CYS A 68 5.67 -5.61 -14.67
N ARG A 69 5.08 -6.51 -15.46
CA ARG A 69 4.31 -7.64 -14.93
C ARG A 69 5.16 -8.56 -14.06
N TYR A 70 6.35 -8.90 -14.50
CA TYR A 70 7.27 -9.77 -13.78
C TYR A 70 7.56 -9.24 -12.37
N VAL A 71 7.88 -7.95 -12.24
CA VAL A 71 8.24 -7.35 -10.94
C VAL A 71 7.02 -7.07 -10.04
N MET A 72 5.85 -6.80 -10.62
CA MET A 72 4.61 -6.52 -9.87
C MET A 72 3.88 -7.78 -9.40
N THR A 73 4.06 -8.94 -10.06
CA THR A 73 3.41 -10.22 -9.69
C THR A 73 4.20 -11.05 -8.69
N GLY A 74 5.32 -10.54 -8.18
CA GLY A 74 6.15 -11.21 -7.19
C GLY A 74 5.44 -11.51 -5.85
N THR A 75 5.96 -12.48 -5.09
CA THR A 75 5.43 -12.96 -3.80
C THR A 75 5.70 -11.99 -2.62
N GLY A 76 5.50 -10.69 -2.82
CA GLY A 76 5.68 -9.69 -1.77
C GLY A 76 4.65 -9.77 -0.64
N LYS A 77 5.00 -9.25 0.53
CA LYS A 77 4.08 -9.15 1.68
C LYS A 77 2.96 -8.13 1.44
N LEU A 78 3.13 -7.21 0.48
CA LEU A 78 2.19 -6.15 0.11
C LEU A 78 1.79 -5.28 1.31
N VAL A 79 2.76 -4.95 2.16
CA VAL A 79 2.52 -4.21 3.42
C VAL A 79 1.90 -2.84 3.15
N ARG A 80 2.36 -2.13 2.14
CA ARG A 80 1.87 -0.77 1.83
C ARG A 80 0.42 -0.74 1.36
N PRO A 81 -0.02 -1.57 0.42
CA PRO A 81 -1.43 -1.73 0.09
C PRO A 81 -2.30 -2.14 1.27
N LEU A 82 -1.79 -3.05 2.13
CA LEU A 82 -2.48 -3.45 3.35
C LEU A 82 -2.63 -2.28 4.34
N LEU A 83 -1.62 -1.41 4.45
CA LEU A 83 -1.70 -0.19 5.28
C LEU A 83 -2.73 0.80 4.75
N VAL A 84 -2.81 1.01 3.43
CA VAL A 84 -3.86 1.84 2.82
C VAL A 84 -5.25 1.30 3.16
N ALA A 85 -5.49 0.01 2.89
CA ALA A 85 -6.77 -0.63 3.12
C ALA A 85 -7.16 -0.65 4.61
N SER A 86 -6.21 -0.94 5.50
CA SER A 86 -6.45 -0.98 6.94
C SER A 86 -6.71 0.41 7.53
N ALA A 87 -6.02 1.45 7.05
CA ALA A 87 -6.26 2.84 7.47
C ALA A 87 -7.63 3.33 6.98
N PHE A 88 -7.99 3.02 5.72
CA PHE A 88 -9.30 3.31 5.15
C PHE A 88 -10.43 2.68 5.98
N ASP A 89 -10.38 1.38 6.21
CA ASP A 89 -11.39 0.65 6.99
C ASP A 89 -11.49 1.17 8.43
N SER A 90 -10.35 1.40 9.10
CA SER A 90 -10.34 1.87 10.49
C SER A 90 -10.93 3.27 10.68
N VAL A 91 -10.70 4.18 9.70
CA VAL A 91 -11.29 5.52 9.71
C VAL A 91 -12.79 5.46 9.42
N ASN A 92 -13.21 4.66 8.42
CA ASN A 92 -14.63 4.47 8.11
C ASN A 92 -15.41 3.92 9.30
N GLN A 93 -14.88 2.92 10.01
CA GLN A 93 -15.50 2.37 11.20
C GLN A 93 -15.59 3.41 12.34
N SER A 94 -14.54 4.22 12.52
CA SER A 94 -14.54 5.30 13.52
C SER A 94 -15.61 6.36 13.22
N ASN A 95 -15.69 6.82 11.96
CA ASN A 95 -16.66 7.82 11.53
C ASN A 95 -18.10 7.30 11.66
N ALA A 96 -18.38 6.06 11.25
CA ALA A 96 -19.70 5.44 11.40
C ALA A 96 -20.16 5.34 12.87
N ASN A 97 -19.25 5.03 13.79
CA ASN A 97 -19.55 4.99 15.23
C ASN A 97 -19.86 6.39 15.79
N ASP A 98 -19.18 7.43 15.33
CA ASP A 98 -19.43 8.81 15.75
C ASP A 98 -20.80 9.30 15.26
N ASP A 99 -21.23 8.91 14.06
CA ASP A 99 -22.55 9.26 13.52
C ASP A 99 -23.69 8.56 14.27
N VAL A 100 -23.52 7.30 14.65
CA VAL A 100 -24.48 6.56 15.48
C VAL A 100 -24.62 7.21 16.85
N ASN A 101 -23.51 7.56 17.51
CA ASN A 101 -23.52 8.21 18.82
C ASN A 101 -24.18 9.59 18.77
N ARG A 102 -23.99 10.36 17.69
CA ARG A 102 -24.67 11.65 17.48
C ARG A 102 -26.16 11.47 17.21
N ALA A 103 -26.56 10.44 16.44
CA ALA A 103 -27.96 10.15 16.15
C ALA A 103 -28.74 9.80 17.45
N ASP A 104 -28.13 9.01 18.34
CA ASP A 104 -28.74 8.64 19.63
C ASP A 104 -28.92 9.85 20.57
N GLU A 105 -28.07 10.89 20.46
CA GLU A 105 -28.18 12.14 21.24
C GLU A 105 -29.33 13.06 20.75
N TYR A 106 -29.78 12.87 19.47
CA TYR A 106 -30.82 13.71 18.84
C TYR A 106 -32.17 13.02 18.61
N VAL A 107 -32.38 11.77 19.06
CA VAL A 107 -33.68 11.09 18.89
C VAL A 107 -34.76 11.71 19.77
N ASP A 108 -35.36 12.79 19.28
CA ASP A 108 -36.72 13.20 19.67
C ASP A 108 -37.71 12.46 18.76
N LYS A 109 -38.73 11.83 19.40
CA LYS A 109 -39.67 10.88 18.81
C LYS A 109 -40.71 11.59 17.93
N SER A 110 -40.39 11.94 16.70
CA SER A 110 -41.39 12.30 15.70
C SER A 110 -41.46 11.26 14.58
N THR A 111 -42.63 10.63 14.49
CA THR A 111 -42.99 9.63 13.47
C THR A 111 -43.46 10.39 12.22
N ASP A 112 -42.59 10.59 11.24
CA ASP A 112 -43.01 11.13 9.97
C ASP A 112 -42.55 10.26 8.77
N LYS A 113 -43.50 9.97 7.84
CA LYS A 113 -43.25 9.16 6.65
C LYS A 113 -42.30 9.85 5.65
N GLU A 114 -42.30 11.18 5.62
CA GLU A 114 -41.37 11.96 4.80
C GLU A 114 -39.93 11.83 5.26
N ALA A 115 -39.67 11.73 6.58
CA ALA A 115 -38.35 11.48 7.14
C ALA A 115 -37.75 10.12 6.65
N LYS A 116 -38.60 9.09 6.50
CA LYS A 116 -38.17 7.76 5.99
C LYS A 116 -37.80 7.77 4.52
N GLN A 117 -38.42 8.61 3.70
CA GLN A 117 -38.12 8.72 2.26
C GLN A 117 -36.84 9.53 2.03
N ILE A 118 -36.59 10.55 2.86
CA ILE A 118 -35.34 11.32 2.86
C ILE A 118 -34.19 10.41 3.32
N GLN A 119 -34.41 9.59 4.36
CA GLN A 119 -33.42 8.64 4.86
C GLN A 119 -33.07 7.59 3.81
N GLN A 120 -34.04 7.02 3.07
CA GLN A 120 -33.77 6.03 2.00
C GLN A 120 -32.99 6.63 0.82
N ASN A 121 -33.21 7.89 0.48
CA ASN A 121 -32.43 8.56 -0.56
C ASN A 121 -31.02 8.92 -0.09
N SER A 122 -30.84 9.33 1.18
CA SER A 122 -29.52 9.56 1.77
C SER A 122 -28.71 8.26 1.89
N ASP A 123 -29.38 7.14 2.22
CA ASP A 123 -28.74 5.84 2.29
C ASP A 123 -28.27 5.35 0.90
N LEU A 124 -28.99 5.66 -0.18
CA LEU A 124 -28.60 5.32 -1.55
C LEU A 124 -27.44 6.23 -2.05
N GLU A 125 -27.50 7.53 -1.75
CA GLU A 125 -26.40 8.46 -2.05
C GLU A 125 -25.13 8.11 -1.27
N SER A 126 -25.25 7.74 0.01
CA SER A 126 -24.12 7.29 0.84
C SER A 126 -23.49 5.96 0.35
N LEU A 127 -24.28 5.06 -0.27
CA LEU A 127 -23.76 3.84 -0.86
C LEU A 127 -22.98 4.13 -2.15
N LEU A 128 -23.41 5.11 -2.96
CA LEU A 128 -22.71 5.51 -4.18
C LEU A 128 -21.44 6.32 -3.87
N GLU A 129 -21.46 7.16 -2.83
CA GLU A 129 -20.27 7.86 -2.34
C GLU A 129 -19.24 6.88 -1.77
N ASN A 130 -19.67 5.87 -1.00
CA ASN A 130 -18.80 4.81 -0.48
C ASN A 130 -18.07 4.03 -1.58
N ASP A 131 -18.69 3.79 -2.74
CA ASP A 131 -18.03 3.12 -3.87
C ASP A 131 -16.93 3.99 -4.48
N SER A 132 -17.14 5.31 -4.57
CA SER A 132 -16.13 6.26 -5.06
C SER A 132 -14.91 6.35 -4.14
N ASP A 133 -15.13 6.51 -2.83
CA ASP A 133 -14.08 6.62 -1.81
C ASP A 133 -13.25 5.33 -1.71
N TYR A 134 -13.95 4.20 -1.81
CA TYR A 134 -13.31 2.89 -1.90
C TYR A 134 -12.41 2.76 -3.12
N ASP A 135 -12.87 3.18 -4.30
CA ASP A 135 -12.07 3.15 -5.51
C ASP A 135 -10.88 4.13 -5.45
N MET A 136 -11.02 5.26 -4.77
CA MET A 136 -9.89 6.14 -4.48
C MET A 136 -8.87 5.47 -3.55
N ALA A 137 -9.31 4.68 -2.56
CA ALA A 137 -8.40 3.89 -1.73
C ALA A 137 -7.69 2.77 -2.51
N ARG A 138 -8.37 2.10 -3.46
CA ARG A 138 -7.74 1.14 -4.39
C ARG A 138 -6.66 1.81 -5.25
N ARG A 139 -6.93 3.01 -5.80
CA ARG A 139 -5.95 3.83 -6.54
C ARG A 139 -4.74 4.16 -5.66
N ALA A 140 -4.97 4.57 -4.42
CA ALA A 140 -3.91 4.85 -3.46
C ALA A 140 -3.06 3.60 -3.14
N ALA A 141 -3.69 2.44 -2.95
CA ALA A 141 -3.01 1.17 -2.70
C ALA A 141 -2.12 0.76 -3.89
N LEU A 142 -2.65 0.91 -5.11
CA LEU A 142 -1.91 0.64 -6.35
C LEU A 142 -0.75 1.62 -6.53
N ALA A 143 -0.97 2.91 -6.29
CA ALA A 143 0.05 3.96 -6.40
C ALA A 143 1.26 3.71 -5.48
N VAL A 144 1.03 3.40 -4.22
CA VAL A 144 2.13 3.16 -3.27
C VAL A 144 2.91 1.89 -3.57
N GLU A 145 2.26 0.84 -4.11
CA GLU A 145 2.95 -0.40 -4.48
C GLU A 145 3.74 -0.25 -5.78
N LEU A 146 3.21 0.47 -6.77
CA LEU A 146 3.94 0.82 -8.00
C LEU A 146 5.23 1.58 -7.67
N LEU A 147 5.13 2.61 -6.82
CA LEU A 147 6.29 3.41 -6.42
C LEU A 147 7.29 2.59 -5.58
N HIS A 148 6.80 1.70 -4.72
CA HIS A 148 7.66 0.78 -4.00
C HIS A 148 8.38 -0.20 -4.92
N THR A 149 7.66 -0.78 -5.88
CA THR A 149 8.26 -1.74 -6.82
C THR A 149 9.28 -1.05 -7.72
N TYR A 150 8.99 0.18 -8.20
CA TYR A 150 9.98 1.00 -8.88
C TYR A 150 11.28 1.10 -8.10
N SER A 151 11.21 1.45 -6.80
CA SER A 151 12.42 1.61 -5.99
C SER A 151 13.22 0.31 -5.88
N LEU A 152 12.54 -0.85 -5.74
CA LEU A 152 13.22 -2.15 -5.69
C LEU A 152 13.88 -2.51 -7.02
N VAL A 153 13.22 -2.23 -8.15
CA VAL A 153 13.81 -2.50 -9.48
C VAL A 153 15.07 -1.69 -9.71
N HIS A 154 15.08 -0.43 -9.28
CA HIS A 154 16.26 0.43 -9.42
C HIS A 154 17.35 0.09 -8.41
N ASP A 155 16.98 -0.27 -7.17
CA ASP A 155 17.95 -0.73 -6.16
C ASP A 155 18.71 -2.00 -6.63
N ASP A 156 18.04 -2.91 -7.36
CA ASP A 156 18.65 -4.15 -7.87
C ASP A 156 19.64 -3.94 -9.02
N LEU A 157 19.69 -2.75 -9.66
CA LEU A 157 20.55 -2.51 -10.83
C LEU A 157 22.05 -2.61 -10.49
N PRO A 158 22.91 -2.97 -11.46
CA PRO A 158 24.37 -3.05 -11.26
C PRO A 158 25.05 -1.75 -10.80
N CYS A 159 24.42 -0.60 -11.01
CA CYS A 159 24.93 0.68 -10.54
C CYS A 159 24.48 1.02 -9.10
N MET A 160 23.70 0.14 -8.47
CA MET A 160 23.15 0.26 -7.11
C MET A 160 23.61 -0.94 -6.27
N ASP A 161 22.70 -1.81 -5.82
CA ASP A 161 23.02 -2.95 -4.96
C ASP A 161 23.61 -4.16 -5.75
N ASP A 162 23.45 -4.20 -7.08
CA ASP A 162 23.88 -5.29 -8.00
C ASP A 162 23.35 -6.67 -7.55
N ASP A 163 22.08 -6.70 -7.13
CA ASP A 163 21.44 -7.90 -6.63
C ASP A 163 20.98 -8.82 -7.79
N GLU A 164 21.46 -10.06 -7.83
CA GLU A 164 21.01 -11.06 -8.81
C GLU A 164 19.64 -11.68 -8.47
N LEU A 165 19.24 -11.65 -7.20
CA LEU A 165 18.01 -12.28 -6.69
C LEU A 165 17.21 -11.35 -5.79
N ARG A 166 15.89 -11.27 -6.04
CA ARG A 166 14.91 -10.58 -5.20
C ARG A 166 13.78 -11.54 -4.81
N ARG A 167 13.57 -11.78 -3.52
CA ARG A 167 12.55 -12.71 -3.01
C ARG A 167 12.67 -14.12 -3.60
N GLY A 168 13.88 -14.58 -3.87
CA GLY A 168 14.18 -15.90 -4.42
C GLY A 168 13.98 -16.03 -5.94
N GLN A 169 13.68 -14.95 -6.64
CA GLN A 169 13.60 -14.89 -8.10
C GLN A 169 14.72 -14.01 -8.67
N PRO A 170 15.23 -14.28 -9.90
CA PRO A 170 16.16 -13.39 -10.57
C PRO A 170 15.61 -11.98 -10.68
N THR A 171 16.47 -10.97 -10.54
CA THR A 171 16.08 -9.56 -10.67
C THR A 171 15.76 -9.18 -12.11
N ALA A 172 15.07 -8.08 -12.32
CA ALA A 172 14.58 -7.66 -13.64
C ALA A 172 15.72 -7.46 -14.64
N HIS A 173 16.87 -6.91 -14.21
CA HIS A 173 18.02 -6.67 -15.10
C HIS A 173 18.70 -7.97 -15.56
N ILE A 174 18.59 -9.05 -14.79
CA ILE A 174 19.07 -10.39 -15.18
C ILE A 174 18.13 -11.04 -16.20
N VAL A 175 16.80 -10.88 -16.03
CA VAL A 175 15.81 -11.54 -16.89
C VAL A 175 15.61 -10.80 -18.22
N PHE A 176 15.59 -9.45 -18.19
CA PHE A 176 15.19 -8.62 -19.34
C PHE A 176 16.31 -7.73 -19.90
N ALA A 177 17.40 -7.54 -19.23
CA ALA A 177 18.49 -6.61 -19.42
C ALA A 177 18.35 -5.29 -18.61
N GLU A 178 19.49 -4.65 -18.33
CA GLU A 178 19.59 -3.42 -17.53
C GLU A 178 18.70 -2.28 -18.06
N SER A 179 18.74 -2.03 -19.38
CA SER A 179 17.95 -0.94 -19.98
C SER A 179 16.45 -1.16 -19.86
N THR A 180 15.98 -2.41 -19.94
CA THR A 180 14.56 -2.75 -19.76
C THR A 180 14.16 -2.61 -18.29
N ALA A 181 15.02 -3.04 -17.35
CA ALA A 181 14.79 -2.88 -15.92
C ALA A 181 14.74 -1.40 -15.51
N LEU A 182 15.69 -0.59 -16.02
CA LEU A 182 15.70 0.86 -15.79
C LEU A 182 14.39 1.50 -16.25
N LEU A 183 13.97 1.23 -17.49
CA LEU A 183 12.74 1.80 -18.04
C LEU A 183 11.47 1.22 -17.37
N ALA A 184 11.50 -0.01 -16.87
CA ALA A 184 10.41 -0.57 -16.07
C ALA A 184 10.25 0.20 -14.75
N GLY A 185 11.33 0.54 -14.07
CA GLY A 185 11.29 1.41 -12.92
C GLY A 185 10.72 2.79 -13.24
N ASP A 186 11.19 3.44 -14.31
CA ASP A 186 10.73 4.77 -14.73
C ASP A 186 9.22 4.81 -15.01
N VAL A 187 8.71 3.80 -15.74
CA VAL A 187 7.28 3.75 -16.06
C VAL A 187 6.43 3.39 -14.85
N LEU A 188 6.89 2.52 -13.95
CA LEU A 188 6.17 2.21 -12.71
C LEU A 188 6.06 3.45 -11.82
N GLN A 189 7.13 4.26 -11.71
CA GLN A 189 7.07 5.55 -11.00
C GLN A 189 6.05 6.49 -11.62
N THR A 190 6.02 6.59 -12.95
CA THR A 190 5.06 7.45 -13.67
C THR A 190 3.64 6.97 -13.44
N LEU A 191 3.36 5.68 -13.62
CA LEU A 191 2.05 5.08 -13.40
C LEU A 191 1.58 5.22 -11.95
N ALA A 192 2.49 5.28 -10.97
CA ALA A 192 2.13 5.50 -9.56
C ALA A 192 1.42 6.85 -9.32
N PHE A 193 1.72 7.86 -10.10
CA PHE A 193 1.02 9.14 -10.04
C PHE A 193 -0.18 9.19 -10.99
N GLU A 194 -0.05 8.62 -12.20
CA GLU A 194 -1.11 8.61 -13.21
C GLU A 194 -2.36 7.87 -12.70
N VAL A 195 -2.22 6.74 -12.01
CA VAL A 195 -3.34 5.94 -11.51
C VAL A 195 -4.29 6.72 -10.59
N LEU A 196 -3.82 7.78 -9.93
CA LEU A 196 -4.64 8.60 -9.02
C LEU A 196 -5.71 9.41 -9.77
N THR A 197 -5.53 9.65 -11.07
CA THR A 197 -6.43 10.45 -11.93
C THR A 197 -6.77 9.77 -13.25
N ALA A 198 -6.34 8.53 -13.48
CA ALA A 198 -6.61 7.78 -14.70
C ALA A 198 -8.09 7.34 -14.78
N GLU A 199 -8.68 7.42 -15.96
CA GLU A 199 -10.02 6.88 -16.23
C GLU A 199 -9.92 5.37 -16.50
N LEU A 200 -9.97 4.57 -15.43
CA LEU A 200 -9.84 3.12 -15.49
C LEU A 200 -11.22 2.46 -15.61
N PRO A 201 -11.42 1.48 -16.51
CA PRO A 201 -12.74 0.94 -16.86
C PRO A 201 -13.54 0.30 -15.71
N THR A 202 -12.87 -0.14 -14.65
CA THR A 202 -13.50 -0.82 -13.49
C THR A 202 -13.44 -0.01 -12.21
N PHE A 203 -13.03 1.24 -12.31
CA PHE A 203 -13.05 2.16 -11.19
C PHE A 203 -14.16 3.19 -11.44
N ALA A 204 -14.80 3.65 -10.38
CA ALA A 204 -15.59 4.86 -10.43
C ALA A 204 -14.75 6.04 -10.95
N PRO A 205 -15.34 7.06 -11.57
CA PRO A 205 -14.63 8.30 -11.88
C PRO A 205 -13.89 8.81 -10.64
N TYR A 206 -12.65 9.26 -10.82
CA TYR A 206 -11.87 9.74 -9.68
C TYR A 206 -12.46 11.04 -9.09
N ASP A 207 -12.42 11.13 -7.77
CA ASP A 207 -12.74 12.39 -7.07
C ASP A 207 -11.53 13.33 -7.13
N SER A 208 -11.70 14.48 -7.78
CA SER A 208 -10.61 15.45 -8.00
C SER A 208 -10.11 16.10 -6.70
N ALA A 209 -10.97 16.25 -5.69
CA ALA A 209 -10.59 16.82 -4.40
C ALA A 209 -9.77 15.81 -3.58
N ILE A 210 -10.18 14.54 -3.57
CA ILE A 210 -9.42 13.46 -2.96
C ILE A 210 -8.09 13.27 -3.71
N ALA A 211 -8.09 13.17 -5.04
CA ALA A 211 -6.89 13.00 -5.86
C ALA A 211 -5.86 14.10 -5.60
N SER A 212 -6.30 15.36 -5.50
CA SER A 212 -5.43 16.49 -5.17
C SER A 212 -4.77 16.34 -3.79
N GLN A 213 -5.53 15.89 -2.78
CA GLN A 213 -4.99 15.62 -1.44
C GLN A 213 -4.02 14.43 -1.44
N LEU A 214 -4.34 13.35 -2.20
CA LEU A 214 -3.46 12.20 -2.34
C LEU A 214 -2.12 12.60 -2.95
N ILE A 215 -2.10 13.38 -4.03
CA ILE A 215 -0.87 13.87 -4.67
C ILE A 215 -0.08 14.76 -3.71
N ALA A 216 -0.74 15.65 -2.97
CA ALA A 216 -0.10 16.54 -2.00
C ALA A 216 0.60 15.76 -0.85
N ILE A 217 0.11 14.60 -0.49
CA ILE A 217 0.70 13.69 0.50
C ILE A 217 1.78 12.81 -0.13
N PHE A 218 1.48 12.22 -1.31
CA PHE A 218 2.30 11.18 -1.91
C PHE A 218 3.60 11.73 -2.51
N ALA A 219 3.54 12.80 -3.31
CA ALA A 219 4.71 13.31 -4.02
C ALA A 219 5.87 13.75 -3.11
N PRO A 220 5.66 14.51 -2.00
CA PRO A 220 6.75 14.82 -1.08
C PRO A 220 7.37 13.58 -0.43
N ARG A 221 6.57 12.53 -0.17
CA ARG A 221 7.03 11.30 0.46
C ARG A 221 7.77 10.40 -0.52
N ALA A 222 7.34 10.36 -1.79
CA ALA A 222 8.09 9.75 -2.88
C ALA A 222 9.50 10.37 -3.00
N ARG A 223 9.58 11.70 -3.02
CA ARG A 223 10.86 12.41 -3.04
C ARG A 223 11.72 12.11 -1.80
N ARG A 224 11.11 12.04 -0.59
CA ARG A 224 11.84 11.68 0.64
C ARG A 224 12.42 10.27 0.55
N MET A 225 11.70 9.30 0.01
CA MET A 225 12.20 7.94 -0.21
C MET A 225 13.48 7.94 -1.07
N VAL A 226 13.48 8.68 -2.19
CA VAL A 226 14.66 8.81 -3.06
C VAL A 226 15.82 9.51 -2.32
N SER A 227 15.52 10.56 -1.54
CA SER A 227 16.53 11.22 -0.71
C SER A 227 17.11 10.27 0.36
N GLY A 228 16.26 9.45 0.97
CA GLY A 228 16.66 8.42 1.94
C GLY A 228 17.57 7.36 1.33
N GLN A 229 17.33 6.97 0.08
CA GLN A 229 18.23 6.07 -0.65
C GLN A 229 19.62 6.69 -0.86
N MET A 230 19.69 7.98 -1.19
CA MET A 230 20.98 8.69 -1.30
C MET A 230 21.70 8.80 0.04
N LEU A 231 20.94 9.03 1.14
CA LEU A 231 21.53 9.03 2.49
C LEU A 231 22.09 7.66 2.87
N ASP A 232 21.40 6.58 2.49
CA ASP A 232 21.83 5.20 2.71
C ASP A 232 23.16 4.90 1.99
N LEU A 233 23.25 5.21 0.70
CA LEU A 233 24.49 5.08 -0.08
C LEU A 233 25.66 5.90 0.50
N ASN A 234 25.39 7.13 0.97
CA ASN A 234 26.42 7.96 1.63
C ASN A 234 26.87 7.34 2.96
N ALA A 235 25.95 6.67 3.64
CA ALA A 235 26.20 6.00 4.91
C ALA A 235 27.08 4.75 4.76
N GLU A 236 26.88 3.96 3.69
CA GLU A 236 27.74 2.81 3.37
C GLU A 236 29.21 3.23 3.14
N ALA A 237 29.43 4.43 2.62
CA ALA A 237 30.77 5.00 2.45
C ALA A 237 31.39 5.56 3.75
N SER A 238 30.65 5.57 4.87
CA SER A 238 31.05 6.22 6.12
C SER A 238 31.39 5.20 7.21
N ALA A 239 32.56 5.33 7.82
CA ALA A 239 33.01 4.40 8.88
C ALA A 239 32.27 4.53 10.23
N ASN A 240 31.56 5.64 10.46
CA ASN A 240 30.88 5.92 11.73
C ASN A 240 29.53 6.60 11.48
N ILE A 241 28.45 5.90 11.77
CA ILE A 241 27.09 6.44 11.70
C ILE A 241 26.50 6.44 13.12
N SER A 242 25.91 7.55 13.53
CA SER A 242 25.18 7.66 14.78
C SER A 242 23.79 7.00 14.67
N GLN A 243 23.15 6.75 15.81
CA GLN A 243 21.76 6.29 15.82
C GLN A 243 20.83 7.30 15.16
N ASP A 244 21.02 8.60 15.36
CA ASP A 244 20.19 9.65 14.78
C ASP A 244 20.32 9.69 13.24
N ASP A 245 21.53 9.46 12.70
CA ASP A 245 21.76 9.36 11.26
C ASP A 245 21.04 8.14 10.68
N LEU A 246 21.15 6.99 11.35
CA LEU A 246 20.48 5.76 10.92
C LEU A 246 18.95 5.89 10.96
N GLU A 247 18.42 6.54 12.00
CA GLU A 247 16.99 6.85 12.08
C GLU A 247 16.53 7.79 10.96
N ALA A 248 17.31 8.81 10.62
CA ALA A 248 16.99 9.73 9.54
C ALA A 248 16.92 9.00 8.18
N ILE A 249 17.89 8.10 7.91
CA ILE A 249 17.91 7.25 6.72
C ILE A 249 16.61 6.44 6.64
N HIS A 250 16.30 5.68 7.70
CA HIS A 250 15.15 4.79 7.72
C HIS A 250 13.81 5.52 7.68
N ARG A 251 13.69 6.70 8.31
CA ARG A 251 12.51 7.55 8.23
C ARG A 251 12.21 8.01 6.81
N ASP A 252 13.25 8.26 6.01
CA ASP A 252 13.08 8.72 4.64
C ASP A 252 13.03 7.55 3.64
N LYS A 253 13.99 6.61 3.66
CA LYS A 253 14.04 5.48 2.72
C LYS A 253 12.80 4.57 2.85
N THR A 254 12.44 4.18 4.06
CA THR A 254 11.35 3.20 4.31
C THR A 254 10.09 3.86 4.88
N GLY A 255 10.26 4.71 5.90
CA GLY A 255 9.16 5.32 6.64
C GLY A 255 8.28 6.25 5.80
N ALA A 256 8.86 6.98 4.86
CA ALA A 256 8.12 7.92 4.01
C ALA A 256 6.97 7.25 3.24
N LEU A 257 7.18 6.07 2.66
CA LEU A 257 6.12 5.35 1.94
C LEU A 257 5.12 4.65 2.86
N ILE A 258 5.52 4.25 4.06
CA ILE A 258 4.61 3.76 5.11
C ILE A 258 3.68 4.90 5.56
N GLU A 259 4.25 6.08 5.77
CA GLU A 259 3.50 7.30 6.11
C GLU A 259 2.54 7.70 4.98
N ALA A 260 2.99 7.64 3.71
CA ALA A 260 2.12 7.87 2.55
C ALA A 260 0.94 6.90 2.54
N ALA A 261 1.18 5.61 2.70
CA ALA A 261 0.15 4.58 2.65
C ALA A 261 -0.95 4.80 3.70
N MET A 262 -0.58 5.01 4.97
CA MET A 262 -1.55 5.24 6.04
C MET A 262 -2.36 6.53 5.83
N LEU A 263 -1.69 7.63 5.46
CA LEU A 263 -2.37 8.91 5.26
C LEU A 263 -3.29 8.90 4.04
N MET A 264 -2.87 8.28 2.93
CA MET A 264 -3.69 8.19 1.73
C MET A 264 -4.95 7.34 1.99
N GLY A 265 -4.83 6.22 2.69
CA GLY A 265 -5.99 5.43 3.12
C GLY A 265 -6.95 6.22 3.99
N GLY A 266 -6.43 6.93 5.00
CA GLY A 266 -7.25 7.79 5.86
C GLY A 266 -7.92 8.95 5.11
N ILE A 267 -7.23 9.59 4.15
CA ILE A 267 -7.81 10.67 3.32
C ILE A 267 -8.99 10.15 2.52
N CYS A 268 -8.87 8.98 1.88
CA CYS A 268 -9.97 8.36 1.13
C CYS A 268 -11.19 8.08 2.01
N ALA A 269 -11.02 7.80 3.30
CA ALA A 269 -12.09 7.58 4.26
C ALA A 269 -12.56 8.86 4.97
N GLY A 270 -12.17 10.05 4.50
CA GLY A 270 -12.58 11.32 5.09
C GLY A 270 -11.97 11.58 6.47
N ALA A 271 -10.77 11.10 6.77
CA ALA A 271 -10.11 11.29 8.06
C ALA A 271 -10.06 12.74 8.49
N THR A 272 -10.49 13.01 9.72
CA THR A 272 -10.40 14.32 10.39
C THR A 272 -8.93 14.70 10.66
N ALA A 273 -8.68 15.97 10.98
CA ALA A 273 -7.32 16.42 11.29
C ALA A 273 -6.68 15.65 12.48
N PRO A 274 -7.36 15.39 13.62
CA PRO A 274 -6.80 14.53 14.67
C PRO A 274 -6.49 13.11 14.21
N GLN A 275 -7.38 12.48 13.43
CA GLN A 275 -7.16 11.14 12.89
C GLN A 275 -5.94 11.10 11.95
N ARG A 276 -5.76 12.12 11.10
CA ARG A 276 -4.57 12.22 10.23
C ARG A 276 -3.27 12.36 11.03
N ILE A 277 -3.29 13.12 12.12
CA ILE A 277 -2.14 13.24 13.03
C ILE A 277 -1.82 11.87 13.66
N ALA A 278 -2.83 11.15 14.12
CA ALA A 278 -2.66 9.81 14.71
C ALA A 278 -2.12 8.79 13.71
N LEU A 279 -2.64 8.81 12.46
CA LEU A 279 -2.13 7.96 11.37
C LEU A 279 -0.67 8.27 11.05
N GLN A 280 -0.30 9.55 11.00
CA GLN A 280 1.08 9.97 10.74
C GLN A 280 2.03 9.57 11.88
N ASP A 281 1.62 9.82 13.12
CA ASP A 281 2.39 9.44 14.32
C ASP A 281 2.61 7.92 14.38
N CYS A 282 1.55 7.15 14.17
CA CYS A 282 1.64 5.70 14.05
C CYS A 282 2.60 5.26 12.94
N ALA A 283 2.48 5.84 11.75
CA ALA A 283 3.30 5.48 10.60
C ALA A 283 4.80 5.72 10.84
N GLN A 284 5.15 6.81 11.50
CA GLN A 284 6.54 7.14 11.85
C GLN A 284 7.13 6.12 12.81
N HIS A 285 6.38 5.73 13.84
CA HIS A 285 6.81 4.72 14.81
C HIS A 285 6.92 3.33 14.18
N ILE A 286 5.88 2.90 13.44
CA ILE A 286 5.87 1.57 12.81
C ILE A 286 6.89 1.45 11.70
N GLY A 287 7.13 2.51 10.92
CA GLY A 287 8.16 2.52 9.88
C GLY A 287 9.56 2.29 10.43
N LEU A 288 9.89 2.95 11.54
CA LEU A 288 11.17 2.77 12.21
C LEU A 288 11.25 1.40 12.89
N ALA A 289 10.19 0.99 13.61
CA ALA A 289 10.12 -0.32 14.26
C ALA A 289 10.32 -1.47 13.28
N PHE A 290 9.79 -1.32 12.06
CA PHE A 290 9.92 -2.30 10.98
C PHE A 290 11.39 -2.52 10.60
N GLN A 291 12.18 -1.46 10.48
CA GLN A 291 13.60 -1.54 10.16
C GLN A 291 14.42 -2.12 11.31
N VAL A 292 14.18 -1.66 12.55
CA VAL A 292 14.84 -2.25 13.72
C VAL A 292 14.57 -3.75 13.82
N GLN A 293 13.33 -4.17 13.51
CA GLN A 293 12.95 -5.59 13.50
C GLN A 293 13.63 -6.35 12.36
N ASP A 294 13.78 -5.75 11.17
CA ASP A 294 14.50 -6.38 10.06
C ASP A 294 15.96 -6.63 10.42
N ASP A 295 16.66 -5.67 11.04
CA ASP A 295 18.02 -5.83 11.53
C ASP A 295 18.14 -6.97 12.57
N ILE A 296 17.16 -7.08 13.47
CA ILE A 296 17.12 -8.17 14.47
C ILE A 296 16.93 -9.52 13.78
N LEU A 297 16.01 -9.60 12.82
CA LEU A 297 15.71 -10.85 12.10
C LEU A 297 16.89 -11.30 11.25
N ASP A 298 17.67 -10.38 10.67
CA ASP A 298 18.84 -10.72 9.86
C ASP A 298 19.91 -11.49 10.66
N VAL A 299 20.09 -11.16 11.96
CA VAL A 299 21.08 -11.83 12.82
C VAL A 299 20.51 -12.98 13.66
N THR A 300 19.18 -13.05 13.85
CA THR A 300 18.57 -14.05 14.75
C THR A 300 17.86 -15.19 14.02
N THR A 301 17.62 -15.05 12.70
CA THR A 301 16.81 -15.99 11.92
C THR A 301 17.71 -16.75 10.94
N SER A 302 17.42 -18.05 10.71
CA SER A 302 18.19 -18.87 9.76
C SER A 302 17.93 -18.45 8.30
N THR A 303 18.91 -18.68 7.42
CA THR A 303 18.83 -18.43 5.99
C THR A 303 17.59 -19.07 5.35
N ASP A 304 17.26 -20.31 5.72
CA ASP A 304 16.09 -21.04 5.19
C ASP A 304 14.75 -20.33 5.52
N THR A 305 14.69 -19.62 6.64
CA THR A 305 13.49 -18.89 7.06
C THR A 305 13.43 -17.50 6.44
N LEU A 306 14.59 -16.80 6.31
CA LEU A 306 14.65 -15.43 5.77
C LEU A 306 14.40 -15.36 4.27
N GLY A 307 14.76 -16.41 3.51
CA GLY A 307 14.73 -16.41 2.04
C GLY A 307 15.84 -15.55 1.40
N LYS A 308 16.78 -15.05 2.18
CA LYS A 308 18.05 -14.42 1.83
C LYS A 308 19.15 -14.98 2.77
N PRO A 309 20.45 -14.87 2.44
CA PRO A 309 21.51 -15.29 3.35
C PRO A 309 21.40 -14.55 4.71
N ALA A 310 21.36 -15.30 5.82
CA ALA A 310 21.42 -14.71 7.16
C ALA A 310 22.76 -14.00 7.37
N GLY A 311 22.77 -12.86 8.06
CA GLY A 311 23.96 -12.04 8.28
C GLY A 311 24.43 -11.34 7.00
N SER A 312 23.53 -11.07 6.05
CA SER A 312 23.87 -10.32 4.83
C SER A 312 24.34 -8.90 5.14
N ASP A 313 23.73 -8.25 6.12
CA ASP A 313 24.08 -6.89 6.53
C ASP A 313 25.47 -6.84 7.20
N GLU A 314 25.87 -7.89 7.94
CA GLU A 314 27.22 -8.00 8.51
C GLU A 314 28.28 -8.20 7.41
N LYS A 315 27.98 -9.00 6.37
CA LYS A 315 28.90 -9.23 5.23
C LYS A 315 29.10 -7.98 4.39
N LEU A 316 28.07 -7.16 4.27
CA LEU A 316 28.10 -5.89 3.52
C LEU A 316 28.58 -4.72 4.39
N ASP A 317 28.99 -4.98 5.67
CA ASP A 317 29.40 -3.99 6.65
C ASP A 317 28.38 -2.86 6.88
N LYS A 318 27.09 -3.15 6.68
CA LYS A 318 26.02 -2.16 6.88
C LYS A 318 25.92 -1.75 8.35
N SER A 319 25.62 -0.49 8.58
CA SER A 319 25.29 0.01 9.91
C SER A 319 23.87 -0.40 10.30
N THR A 320 23.72 -1.10 11.42
CA THR A 320 22.45 -1.65 11.90
C THR A 320 22.22 -1.28 13.36
N TYR A 321 20.96 -1.27 13.79
CA TYR A 321 20.61 -1.09 15.20
C TYR A 321 21.24 -2.17 16.09
N VAL A 322 21.36 -3.39 15.57
CA VAL A 322 22.02 -4.48 16.32
C VAL A 322 23.49 -4.21 16.53
N LYS A 323 24.22 -3.66 15.54
CA LYS A 323 25.63 -3.22 15.74
C LYS A 323 25.75 -2.08 16.75
N LEU A 324 24.81 -1.10 16.70
CA LEU A 324 24.87 0.08 17.56
C LEU A 324 24.55 -0.22 19.03
N MET A 325 23.56 -1.08 19.29
CA MET A 325 23.05 -1.25 20.66
C MET A 325 22.91 -2.71 21.12
N GLY A 326 23.18 -3.68 20.27
CA GLY A 326 22.98 -5.11 20.54
C GLY A 326 21.53 -5.58 20.43
N VAL A 327 21.33 -6.89 20.21
CA VAL A 327 20.02 -7.50 19.92
C VAL A 327 18.98 -7.20 21.00
N GLU A 328 19.35 -7.31 22.29
CA GLU A 328 18.42 -7.15 23.40
C GLU A 328 17.87 -5.71 23.49
N GLN A 329 18.73 -4.70 23.35
CA GLN A 329 18.33 -3.30 23.40
C GLN A 329 17.56 -2.91 22.13
N ALA A 330 17.97 -3.38 20.95
CA ALA A 330 17.23 -3.20 19.70
C ALA A 330 15.82 -3.80 19.79
N THR A 331 15.67 -5.00 20.40
CA THR A 331 14.34 -5.62 20.60
C THR A 331 13.45 -4.78 21.53
N ARG A 332 13.99 -4.25 22.63
CA ARG A 332 13.24 -3.34 23.52
C ARG A 332 12.84 -2.05 22.81
N TYR A 333 13.74 -1.51 22.00
CA TYR A 333 13.49 -0.30 21.22
C TYR A 333 12.38 -0.52 20.18
N ALA A 334 12.46 -1.58 19.37
CA ALA A 334 11.41 -1.94 18.42
C ALA A 334 10.04 -2.12 19.11
N GLN A 335 10.02 -2.82 20.26
CA GLN A 335 8.79 -3.01 21.03
C GLN A 335 8.18 -1.70 21.52
N SER A 336 9.01 -0.75 22.00
CA SER A 336 8.55 0.59 22.40
C SER A 336 7.90 1.30 21.21
N LEU A 337 8.57 1.34 20.07
CA LEU A 337 8.05 1.96 18.85
C LEU A 337 6.70 1.35 18.40
N PHE A 338 6.56 0.02 18.40
CA PHE A 338 5.29 -0.64 18.11
C PHE A 338 4.19 -0.25 19.09
N ASN A 339 4.50 -0.18 20.38
CA ASN A 339 3.54 0.21 21.41
C ASN A 339 3.10 1.67 21.24
N ASP A 340 4.03 2.58 20.93
CA ASP A 340 3.75 4.00 20.72
C ASP A 340 2.87 4.22 19.47
N GLY A 341 3.19 3.54 18.36
CA GLY A 341 2.36 3.55 17.15
C GLY A 341 0.94 3.03 17.41
N ARG A 342 0.79 1.93 18.15
CA ARG A 342 -0.52 1.41 18.55
C ARG A 342 -1.31 2.38 19.43
N ALA A 343 -0.63 3.02 20.39
CA ALA A 343 -1.26 3.98 21.30
C ALA A 343 -1.84 5.18 20.53
N ALA A 344 -1.19 5.65 19.47
CA ALA A 344 -1.69 6.71 18.62
C ALA A 344 -3.04 6.34 17.97
N ILE A 345 -3.15 5.11 17.42
CA ILE A 345 -4.38 4.62 16.79
C ILE A 345 -5.51 4.39 17.82
N ILE A 346 -5.18 3.79 18.96
CA ILE A 346 -6.16 3.52 20.02
C ILE A 346 -6.80 4.83 20.51
N ARG A 347 -6.01 5.89 20.65
CA ARG A 347 -6.49 7.19 21.13
C ARG A 347 -7.54 7.84 20.23
N GLU A 348 -7.38 7.74 18.90
CA GLU A 348 -8.18 8.52 17.93
C GLU A 348 -9.11 7.68 17.03
N LEU A 349 -8.86 6.38 16.91
CA LEU A 349 -9.57 5.49 15.97
C LEU A 349 -10.22 4.28 16.65
N SER A 350 -10.24 4.22 17.99
CA SER A 350 -10.93 3.15 18.73
C SER A 350 -12.10 3.74 19.52
N SER A 351 -13.24 3.04 19.50
CA SER A 351 -14.41 3.43 20.30
C SER A 351 -14.09 3.45 21.80
N PRO A 352 -14.57 4.43 22.56
CA PRO A 352 -14.31 4.54 24.01
C PRO A 352 -14.71 3.32 24.82
N GLU A 353 -15.72 2.56 24.37
CA GLU A 353 -16.19 1.32 25.01
C GLU A 353 -15.16 0.17 24.95
N LEU A 354 -14.19 0.26 24.04
CA LEU A 354 -13.15 -0.73 23.83
C LEU A 354 -11.85 -0.40 24.56
N SER A 355 -11.66 0.84 25.00
CA SER A 355 -10.42 1.31 25.62
C SER A 355 -10.06 0.60 26.96
N GLY A 356 -10.99 -0.14 27.55
CA GLY A 356 -10.82 -0.87 28.80
C GLY A 356 -10.74 -2.39 28.70
N LYS A 357 -10.96 -2.98 27.49
CA LYS A 357 -10.93 -4.43 27.28
C LYS A 357 -9.63 -4.85 26.60
N LYS A 358 -8.94 -5.84 27.18
CA LYS A 358 -7.67 -6.37 26.67
C LYS A 358 -7.76 -6.99 25.27
N ASP A 359 -8.98 -7.32 24.82
CA ASP A 359 -9.30 -7.97 23.54
C ASP A 359 -9.76 -6.97 22.45
N SER A 360 -9.75 -5.65 22.69
CA SER A 360 -10.20 -4.63 21.75
C SER A 360 -9.26 -4.40 20.56
N ALA A 361 -8.06 -4.95 20.62
CA ALA A 361 -7.05 -4.80 19.56
C ALA A 361 -7.42 -5.54 18.26
N ASP A 362 -8.31 -6.53 18.32
CA ASP A 362 -8.66 -7.38 17.19
C ASP A 362 -9.87 -6.84 16.38
N THR A 363 -10.48 -5.75 16.82
CA THR A 363 -11.67 -5.17 16.15
C THR A 363 -11.34 -4.09 15.14
N ASN A 364 -10.10 -3.60 15.09
CA ASN A 364 -9.64 -2.56 14.19
C ASN A 364 -8.60 -3.11 13.21
N ALA A 365 -8.84 -2.95 11.90
CA ALA A 365 -8.01 -3.51 10.83
C ALA A 365 -6.54 -3.05 10.92
N LEU A 366 -6.30 -1.78 11.25
CA LEU A 366 -4.96 -1.22 11.34
C LEU A 366 -4.20 -1.76 12.57
N LEU A 367 -4.87 -1.91 13.72
CA LEU A 367 -4.27 -2.53 14.91
C LEU A 367 -3.96 -4.01 14.67
N ALA A 368 -4.85 -4.73 13.99
CA ALA A 368 -4.63 -6.12 13.60
C ALA A 368 -3.42 -6.26 12.66
N LEU A 369 -3.28 -5.38 11.67
CA LEU A 369 -2.12 -5.35 10.78
C LEU A 369 -0.82 -5.03 11.52
N ILE A 370 -0.83 -4.06 12.44
CA ILE A 370 0.34 -3.72 13.27
C ILE A 370 0.75 -4.92 14.12
N ASN A 371 -0.20 -5.63 14.74
CA ASN A 371 0.08 -6.86 15.49
C ASN A 371 0.67 -7.96 14.60
N TRP A 372 0.13 -8.12 13.39
CA TRP A 372 0.66 -9.07 12.42
C TRP A 372 2.11 -8.70 12.00
N LEU A 373 2.40 -7.42 11.75
CA LEU A 373 3.75 -6.95 11.44
C LEU A 373 4.73 -7.24 12.57
N TRP A 374 4.32 -7.04 13.84
CA TRP A 374 5.15 -7.35 14.99
C TRP A 374 5.41 -8.86 15.16
N SER A 375 4.41 -9.70 14.87
CA SER A 375 4.49 -11.16 15.05
C SER A 375 5.27 -11.89 13.95
N ARG A 376 5.68 -11.19 12.90
CA ARG A 376 6.39 -11.79 11.76
C ARG A 376 7.74 -12.39 12.18
N LYS A 377 8.12 -13.48 11.50
CA LYS A 377 9.39 -14.20 11.73
C LYS A 377 10.34 -14.07 10.54
N LYS A 378 9.95 -13.35 9.50
CA LYS A 378 10.72 -13.07 8.29
C LYS A 378 10.18 -11.83 7.56
#